data_cd5ae86c384c1db3dc382bd4b342b310
#
_entry.id   cd5ae86c384c1db3dc382bd4b342b310
#
_cell.length_a   1.000
_cell.length_b   1.000
_cell.length_c   1.000
_cell.angle_alpha   90.00
_cell.angle_beta   90.00
_cell.angle_gamma   90.00
#
_symmetry.space_group_name_H-M   'P 1'
#
loop_
_entity.id
_entity.type
_entity.pdbx_description
1 polymer ?
#
loop_
_entity_poly.entity_id
_entity_poly.type
_entity_poly.pdbx_seq_one_letter_code
_entity_poly.pdbx_strand_id
1 'polypeptide(L)'
;MVATSLARLDTWRMSRVGDDPHRTADHEHGSELSETQLRVRALESILVEKGYVDPAALDVLIEAHETQIGPHNGARVVAKAWMDPGFRQWLLTDSDAAIASLGYGGRQGEAMVALENTSSVHNLVVCTLCSCYPVPVLGLPPVWYKSAPYRSRVVTDPRGVLHDFGVELPPDTAIRVWDSTAEVRYLVLPMRPAGTDGWGEAELARLVTRDSMIGAGLPKPPEDGR
;
A
#
# COMPACT_ATOMS: atom_id res chain seq x y z
N MET A 1 -29.54 -7.02 -12.21
CA MET A 1 -28.23 -6.47 -12.58
C MET A 1 -27.34 -6.08 -11.38
N VAL A 2 -27.74 -6.32 -10.14
CA VAL A 2 -27.01 -5.97 -8.92
C VAL A 2 -25.92 -7.02 -8.55
N ALA A 3 -25.95 -8.19 -9.14
CA ALA A 3 -25.07 -9.31 -8.77
C ALA A 3 -23.62 -9.21 -9.31
N THR A 4 -23.35 -8.32 -10.27
CA THR A 4 -22.04 -8.29 -10.98
C THR A 4 -21.00 -7.44 -10.25
N SER A 5 -21.43 -6.39 -9.55
CA SER A 5 -20.49 -5.45 -8.89
C SER A 5 -19.77 -6.05 -7.65
N LEU A 6 -20.46 -6.93 -6.92
CA LEU A 6 -19.86 -7.48 -5.68
C LEU A 6 -19.03 -8.75 -5.88
N ALA A 7 -19.18 -9.43 -7.03
CA ALA A 7 -18.27 -10.54 -7.39
C ALA A 7 -16.81 -10.06 -7.61
N ARG A 8 -16.63 -8.76 -7.91
CA ARG A 8 -15.30 -8.17 -8.10
C ARG A 8 -14.58 -7.84 -6.79
N LEU A 9 -15.30 -7.73 -5.67
CA LEU A 9 -14.66 -7.52 -4.36
C LEU A 9 -13.97 -8.77 -3.81
N ASP A 10 -14.32 -9.96 -4.32
CA ASP A 10 -13.69 -11.22 -3.91
C ASP A 10 -12.26 -11.42 -4.48
N THR A 11 -11.85 -10.62 -5.48
CA THR A 11 -10.50 -10.71 -6.05
C THR A 11 -9.42 -10.04 -5.19
N TRP A 12 -9.79 -9.31 -4.15
CA TRP A 12 -8.87 -8.77 -3.14
C TRP A 12 -8.44 -9.83 -2.12
N ARG A 13 -8.12 -11.02 -2.60
CA ARG A 13 -7.60 -12.08 -1.75
C ARG A 13 -6.15 -11.78 -1.38
N MET A 14 -5.99 -11.35 -0.16
CA MET A 14 -4.75 -11.11 0.56
C MET A 14 -3.68 -12.15 0.24
N SER A 15 -2.51 -11.70 -0.17
CA SER A 15 -1.29 -12.49 -0.08
C SER A 15 -1.08 -12.88 1.38
N ARG A 16 -0.91 -14.16 1.62
CA ARG A 16 -0.89 -14.80 2.93
C ARG A 16 0.23 -14.23 3.79
N VAL A 17 -0.14 -13.73 4.95
CA VAL A 17 0.71 -13.70 6.13
C VAL A 17 0.67 -15.11 6.74
N GLY A 18 1.81 -15.62 7.15
CA GLY A 18 2.05 -17.01 7.54
C GLY A 18 1.03 -17.62 8.50
N ASP A 19 0.93 -18.93 8.42
CA ASP A 19 0.08 -19.82 9.18
C ASP A 19 0.20 -19.59 10.70
N ASP A 20 -0.88 -19.13 11.32
CA ASP A 20 -1.11 -19.21 12.77
C ASP A 20 -1.62 -20.62 13.10
N PRO A 21 -0.88 -21.44 13.87
CA PRO A 21 -1.27 -22.81 14.17
C PRO A 21 -2.48 -22.95 15.13
N HIS A 22 -3.08 -21.85 15.58
CA HIS A 22 -4.24 -21.89 16.50
C HIS A 22 -5.57 -21.53 15.83
N ARG A 23 -5.61 -21.42 14.51
CA ARG A 23 -6.87 -21.25 13.79
C ARG A 23 -7.50 -22.61 13.49
N THR A 24 -8.21 -23.15 14.48
CA THR A 24 -9.04 -24.35 14.31
C THR A 24 -10.09 -24.11 13.24
N ALA A 25 -10.10 -25.04 12.32
CA ALA A 25 -11.12 -25.45 11.37
C ALA A 25 -12.50 -24.76 11.47
N ASP A 26 -12.80 -23.92 10.49
CA ASP A 26 -14.10 -23.82 9.84
C ASP A 26 -13.88 -23.43 8.38
N HIS A 27 -13.43 -24.42 7.61
CA HIS A 27 -13.35 -24.35 6.16
C HIS A 27 -14.29 -25.40 5.60
N GLU A 28 -15.54 -25.00 5.39
CA GLU A 28 -16.36 -25.57 4.31
C GLU A 28 -17.50 -24.60 4.04
N HIS A 29 -17.54 -24.15 2.81
CA HIS A 29 -18.61 -23.61 1.96
C HIS A 29 -18.21 -22.25 1.34
N GLY A 30 -17.51 -22.35 0.22
CA GLY A 30 -17.03 -21.21 -0.59
C GLY A 30 -18.10 -20.49 -1.42
N SER A 31 -19.34 -20.32 -0.93
CA SER A 31 -20.39 -19.60 -1.64
C SER A 31 -21.19 -18.62 -0.77
N GLU A 32 -21.00 -18.62 0.55
CA GLU A 32 -21.74 -17.71 1.42
C GLU A 32 -20.94 -16.46 1.75
N LEU A 33 -21.58 -15.30 1.56
CA LEU A 33 -21.00 -14.00 1.93
C LEU A 33 -20.86 -13.92 3.45
N SER A 34 -19.76 -13.36 3.92
CA SER A 34 -19.59 -13.09 5.36
C SER A 34 -20.67 -12.12 5.87
N GLU A 35 -20.94 -12.13 7.18
CA GLU A 35 -21.90 -11.22 7.79
C GLU A 35 -21.61 -9.75 7.45
N THR A 36 -20.36 -9.35 7.41
CA THR A 36 -19.94 -7.99 7.03
C THR A 36 -20.26 -7.70 5.57
N GLN A 37 -20.03 -8.63 4.65
CA GLN A 37 -20.39 -8.49 3.25
C GLN A 37 -21.90 -8.38 3.04
N LEU A 38 -22.68 -9.16 3.80
CA LEU A 38 -24.14 -9.09 3.78
C LEU A 38 -24.65 -7.73 4.28
N ARG A 39 -24.06 -7.19 5.35
CA ARG A 39 -24.39 -5.85 5.87
C ARG A 39 -24.06 -4.74 4.87
N VAL A 40 -22.90 -4.82 4.22
CA VAL A 40 -22.49 -3.86 3.19
C VAL A 40 -23.48 -3.91 2.01
N ARG A 41 -23.85 -5.10 1.56
CA ARG A 41 -24.83 -5.29 0.48
C ARG A 41 -26.20 -4.73 0.82
N ALA A 42 -26.68 -4.99 2.03
CA ALA A 42 -27.96 -4.46 2.49
C ALA A 42 -27.96 -2.93 2.54
N LEU A 43 -26.86 -2.34 3.03
CA LEU A 43 -26.69 -0.89 3.08
C LEU A 43 -26.67 -0.28 1.67
N GLU A 44 -25.89 -0.87 0.74
CA GLU A 44 -25.84 -0.45 -0.65
C GLU A 44 -27.24 -0.48 -1.29
N SER A 45 -27.97 -1.60 -1.11
CA SER A 45 -29.33 -1.75 -1.66
C SER A 45 -30.27 -0.66 -1.15
N ILE A 46 -30.24 -0.34 0.14
CA ILE A 46 -31.07 0.71 0.74
C ILE A 46 -30.69 2.10 0.18
N LEU A 47 -29.39 2.38 0.03
CA LEU A 47 -28.92 3.68 -0.48
C LEU A 47 -29.29 3.87 -1.94
N VAL A 48 -29.21 2.81 -2.75
CA VAL A 48 -29.64 2.81 -4.16
C VAL A 48 -31.18 2.98 -4.26
N GLU A 49 -31.95 2.23 -3.47
CA GLU A 49 -33.41 2.34 -3.45
C GLU A 49 -33.88 3.75 -3.06
N LYS A 50 -33.18 4.38 -2.12
CA LYS A 50 -33.46 5.76 -1.70
C LYS A 50 -32.92 6.83 -2.65
N GLY A 51 -32.23 6.44 -3.72
CA GLY A 51 -31.63 7.36 -4.69
C GLY A 51 -30.43 8.17 -4.16
N TYR A 52 -29.82 7.75 -3.07
CA TYR A 52 -28.63 8.42 -2.52
C TYR A 52 -27.32 7.97 -3.20
N VAL A 53 -27.34 6.79 -3.81
CA VAL A 53 -26.21 6.23 -4.55
C VAL A 53 -26.69 5.80 -5.94
N ASP A 54 -25.97 6.25 -6.96
CA ASP A 54 -26.11 5.75 -8.32
C ASP A 54 -25.19 4.53 -8.50
N PRO A 55 -25.71 3.34 -8.83
CA PRO A 55 -24.89 2.14 -9.05
C PRO A 55 -23.82 2.36 -10.12
N ALA A 56 -24.14 3.10 -11.19
CA ALA A 56 -23.19 3.36 -12.27
C ALA A 56 -22.00 4.24 -11.78
N ALA A 57 -22.29 5.22 -10.92
CA ALA A 57 -21.24 6.04 -10.31
C ALA A 57 -20.36 5.21 -9.35
N LEU A 58 -20.95 4.26 -8.63
CA LEU A 58 -20.20 3.34 -7.76
C LEU A 58 -19.27 2.42 -8.57
N ASP A 59 -19.77 1.86 -9.69
CA ASP A 59 -18.96 1.04 -10.60
C ASP A 59 -17.75 1.81 -11.16
N VAL A 60 -17.95 3.08 -11.55
CA VAL A 60 -16.84 3.96 -12.00
C VAL A 60 -15.81 4.19 -10.92
N LEU A 61 -16.23 4.38 -9.67
CA LEU A 61 -15.33 4.54 -8.53
C LEU A 61 -14.54 3.26 -8.24
N ILE A 62 -15.21 2.09 -8.30
CA ILE A 62 -14.57 0.79 -8.10
C ILE A 62 -13.53 0.55 -9.20
N GLU A 63 -13.90 0.76 -10.47
CA GLU A 63 -12.98 0.61 -11.60
C GLU A 63 -11.77 1.53 -11.48
N ALA A 64 -11.98 2.80 -11.08
CA ALA A 64 -10.89 3.74 -10.85
C ALA A 64 -9.94 3.26 -9.75
N HIS A 65 -10.47 2.70 -8.64
CA HIS A 65 -9.65 2.14 -7.56
C HIS A 65 -8.91 0.86 -7.98
N GLU A 66 -9.51 0.05 -8.86
CA GLU A 66 -8.89 -1.18 -9.36
C GLU A 66 -7.80 -0.91 -10.41
N THR A 67 -7.98 0.11 -11.26
CA THR A 67 -7.14 0.32 -12.45
C THR A 67 -6.26 1.56 -12.42
N GLN A 68 -6.69 2.62 -11.72
CA GLN A 68 -6.04 3.94 -11.75
C GLN A 68 -5.43 4.35 -10.40
N ILE A 69 -5.85 3.73 -9.29
CA ILE A 69 -5.40 4.04 -7.93
C ILE A 69 -4.85 2.76 -7.32
N GLY A 70 -3.64 2.82 -6.76
CA GLY A 70 -3.17 1.67 -6.02
C GLY A 70 -1.65 1.45 -6.04
N PRO A 71 -1.19 0.35 -5.45
CA PRO A 71 0.24 0.09 -5.27
C PRO A 71 1.03 0.02 -6.57
N HIS A 72 0.39 -0.27 -7.70
CA HIS A 72 1.05 -0.26 -9.01
C HIS A 72 1.51 1.15 -9.43
N ASN A 73 0.79 2.21 -9.04
CA ASN A 73 1.22 3.59 -9.29
C ASN A 73 2.49 3.91 -8.51
N GLY A 74 2.50 3.61 -7.20
CA GLY A 74 3.69 3.79 -6.37
C GLY A 74 4.86 2.95 -6.85
N ALA A 75 4.62 1.71 -7.30
CA ALA A 75 5.65 0.86 -7.86
C ALA A 75 6.30 1.47 -9.11
N ARG A 76 5.53 2.13 -9.98
CA ARG A 76 6.08 2.86 -11.13
C ARG A 76 6.87 4.10 -10.72
N VAL A 77 6.38 4.85 -9.72
CA VAL A 77 7.13 6.00 -9.15
C VAL A 77 8.49 5.54 -8.64
N VAL A 78 8.53 4.46 -7.86
CA VAL A 78 9.76 3.89 -7.30
C VAL A 78 10.69 3.38 -8.40
N ALA A 79 10.17 2.58 -9.35
CA ALA A 79 10.97 2.04 -10.45
C ALA A 79 11.59 3.15 -11.30
N LYS A 80 10.83 4.20 -11.61
CA LYS A 80 11.34 5.37 -12.31
C LYS A 80 12.44 6.08 -11.51
N ALA A 81 12.26 6.26 -10.19
CA ALA A 81 13.28 6.87 -9.34
C ALA A 81 14.56 6.01 -9.25
N TRP A 82 14.47 4.69 -9.35
CA TRP A 82 15.63 3.81 -9.41
C TRP A 82 16.40 3.90 -10.73
N MET A 83 15.74 4.27 -11.82
CA MET A 83 16.35 4.36 -13.15
C MET A 83 16.83 5.77 -13.51
N ASP A 84 16.12 6.78 -13.05
CA ASP A 84 16.34 8.18 -13.40
C ASP A 84 16.78 8.98 -12.15
N PRO A 85 18.08 9.29 -12.01
CA PRO A 85 18.58 10.08 -10.90
C PRO A 85 17.99 11.50 -10.83
N GLY A 86 17.62 12.09 -11.97
CA GLY A 86 16.98 13.39 -12.01
C GLY A 86 15.56 13.34 -11.45
N PHE A 87 14.78 12.33 -11.86
CA PHE A 87 13.45 12.09 -11.30
C PHE A 87 13.52 11.74 -9.81
N ARG A 88 14.49 10.91 -9.39
CA ARG A 88 14.72 10.60 -7.97
C ARG A 88 14.98 11.86 -7.15
N GLN A 89 15.86 12.75 -7.62
CA GLN A 89 16.13 14.00 -6.93
C GLN A 89 14.89 14.90 -6.87
N TRP A 90 14.12 14.97 -7.94
CA TRP A 90 12.86 15.70 -7.98
C TRP A 90 11.84 15.10 -7.00
N LEU A 91 11.66 13.78 -7.01
CA LEU A 91 10.77 13.08 -6.07
C LEU A 91 11.10 13.37 -4.61
N LEU A 92 12.38 13.47 -4.25
CA LEU A 92 12.83 13.75 -2.89
C LEU A 92 12.71 15.23 -2.48
N THR A 93 12.61 16.15 -3.45
CA THR A 93 12.52 17.59 -3.18
C THR A 93 11.10 18.15 -3.34
N ASP A 94 10.32 17.61 -4.28
CA ASP A 94 8.93 17.99 -4.57
C ASP A 94 8.17 16.74 -5.02
N SER A 95 7.76 15.95 -4.04
CA SER A 95 7.09 14.67 -4.32
C SER A 95 5.76 14.85 -5.03
N ASP A 96 5.01 15.90 -4.70
CA ASP A 96 3.70 16.15 -5.31
C ASP A 96 3.83 16.41 -6.80
N ALA A 97 4.72 17.32 -7.20
CA ALA A 97 4.95 17.62 -8.60
C ALA A 97 5.53 16.42 -9.37
N ALA A 98 6.48 15.69 -8.78
CA ALA A 98 7.06 14.50 -9.40
C ALA A 98 6.03 13.40 -9.63
N ILE A 99 5.19 13.09 -8.64
CA ILE A 99 4.12 12.08 -8.72
C ILE A 99 3.03 12.52 -9.71
N ALA A 100 2.64 13.80 -9.67
CA ALA A 100 1.65 14.36 -10.58
C ALA A 100 2.10 14.32 -12.05
N SER A 101 3.41 14.44 -12.32
CA SER A 101 3.97 14.33 -13.68
C SER A 101 3.73 12.96 -14.33
N LEU A 102 3.47 11.92 -13.51
CA LEU A 102 3.10 10.58 -13.94
C LEU A 102 1.58 10.35 -14.01
N GLY A 103 0.78 11.38 -13.73
CA GLY A 103 -0.67 11.29 -13.71
C GLY A 103 -1.27 10.74 -12.41
N TYR A 104 -0.49 10.60 -11.34
CA TYR A 104 -0.93 9.99 -10.08
C TYR A 104 -1.23 10.99 -8.97
N GLY A 105 -1.46 12.24 -9.29
CA GLY A 105 -1.76 13.30 -8.31
C GLY A 105 -3.07 13.06 -7.55
N GLY A 106 -3.05 13.33 -6.26
CA GLY A 106 -4.22 13.26 -5.38
C GLY A 106 -5.15 14.48 -5.53
N ARG A 107 -6.44 14.27 -5.29
CA ARG A 107 -7.45 15.35 -5.24
C ARG A 107 -7.67 15.88 -3.81
N GLN A 108 -6.92 15.39 -2.82
CA GLN A 108 -7.27 15.55 -1.41
C GLN A 108 -6.53 16.69 -0.71
N GLY A 109 -5.59 17.37 -1.40
CA GLY A 109 -4.91 18.56 -0.88
C GLY A 109 -3.85 18.31 0.21
N GLU A 110 -3.57 17.02 0.52
CA GLU A 110 -2.45 16.66 1.39
C GLU A 110 -1.12 16.69 0.62
N ALA A 111 -0.06 17.12 1.29
CA ALA A 111 1.29 17.09 0.75
C ALA A 111 1.87 15.68 0.81
N MET A 112 2.50 15.23 -0.27
CA MET A 112 3.26 13.99 -0.33
C MET A 112 4.75 14.26 -0.08
N VAL A 113 5.37 13.44 0.76
CA VAL A 113 6.82 13.51 1.04
C VAL A 113 7.44 12.14 0.82
N ALA A 114 8.40 12.05 -0.10
CA ALA A 114 9.16 10.84 -0.33
C ALA A 114 10.34 10.73 0.65
N LEU A 115 10.52 9.55 1.22
CA LEU A 115 11.54 9.22 2.21
C LEU A 115 12.44 8.13 1.65
N GLU A 116 13.71 8.41 1.47
CA GLU A 116 14.63 7.45 0.90
C GLU A 116 15.25 6.53 1.94
N ASN A 117 15.18 5.22 1.69
CA ASN A 117 15.97 4.22 2.41
C ASN A 117 17.39 4.15 1.83
N THR A 118 18.33 4.02 2.75
CA THR A 118 19.77 3.84 2.44
C THR A 118 20.30 2.62 3.19
N SER A 119 21.57 2.25 2.96
CA SER A 119 22.21 1.19 3.73
C SER A 119 22.26 1.45 5.23
N SER A 120 22.21 2.72 5.65
CA SER A 120 22.30 3.14 7.05
C SER A 120 20.98 3.62 7.66
N VAL A 121 19.95 3.86 6.83
CA VAL A 121 18.65 4.39 7.29
C VAL A 121 17.51 3.63 6.66
N HIS A 122 16.59 3.15 7.47
CA HIS A 122 15.32 2.56 7.07
C HIS A 122 14.16 3.41 7.60
N ASN A 123 13.28 3.86 6.70
CA ASN A 123 12.12 4.66 7.05
C ASN A 123 10.88 3.77 7.17
N LEU A 124 10.06 4.03 8.19
CA LEU A 124 8.84 3.30 8.48
C LEU A 124 7.71 4.28 8.73
N VAL A 125 6.60 4.13 8.04
CA VAL A 125 5.48 5.07 8.09
C VAL A 125 4.34 4.52 8.95
N VAL A 126 3.75 5.39 9.75
CA VAL A 126 2.58 5.12 10.58
C VAL A 126 1.62 6.30 10.52
N CYS A 127 0.36 6.10 10.90
CA CYS A 127 -0.52 7.16 11.40
C CYS A 127 -1.02 6.77 12.79
N THR A 128 -0.50 7.43 13.82
CA THR A 128 -0.83 7.10 15.21
C THR A 128 -2.26 7.48 15.61
N LEU A 129 -2.85 8.46 14.93
CA LEU A 129 -4.19 9.00 15.26
C LEU A 129 -5.33 8.28 14.51
N CYS A 130 -5.15 8.03 13.21
CA CYS A 130 -6.23 7.51 12.38
C CYS A 130 -5.72 6.49 11.34
N SER A 131 -5.79 6.82 10.05
CA SER A 131 -5.38 5.95 8.96
C SER A 131 -4.86 6.73 7.75
N CYS A 132 -4.20 7.87 8.02
CA CYS A 132 -3.63 8.72 6.98
C CYS A 132 -2.62 7.93 6.13
N TYR A 133 -2.91 7.83 4.84
CA TYR A 133 -2.23 6.93 3.91
C TYR A 133 -2.15 7.55 2.52
N PRO A 134 -1.08 7.37 1.76
CA PRO A 134 -0.94 7.96 0.43
C PRO A 134 -1.76 7.19 -0.62
N VAL A 135 -3.08 7.32 -0.55
CA VAL A 135 -4.06 6.58 -1.37
C VAL A 135 -3.78 6.65 -2.87
N PRO A 136 -3.41 7.79 -3.49
CA PRO A 136 -3.20 7.85 -4.95
C PRO A 136 -2.13 6.89 -5.46
N VAL A 137 -1.12 6.60 -4.64
CA VAL A 137 0.04 5.77 -5.03
C VAL A 137 0.06 4.40 -4.35
N LEU A 138 -0.64 4.20 -3.23
CA LEU A 138 -0.65 2.93 -2.51
C LEU A 138 -2.03 2.28 -2.40
N GLY A 139 -3.09 2.93 -2.88
CA GLY A 139 -4.46 2.47 -2.72
C GLY A 139 -4.94 2.54 -1.27
N LEU A 140 -5.90 1.69 -0.90
CA LEU A 140 -6.45 1.68 0.44
C LEU A 140 -5.44 1.08 1.46
N PRO A 141 -5.36 1.63 2.68
CA PRO A 141 -4.48 1.11 3.70
C PRO A 141 -4.87 -0.32 4.09
N PRO A 142 -3.88 -1.22 4.31
CA PRO A 142 -4.15 -2.56 4.80
C PRO A 142 -4.74 -2.54 6.21
N VAL A 143 -5.46 -3.59 6.57
CA VAL A 143 -6.13 -3.67 7.89
C VAL A 143 -5.14 -3.50 9.05
N TRP A 144 -3.96 -4.14 8.95
CA TRP A 144 -2.93 -4.08 9.98
C TRP A 144 -2.39 -2.66 10.20
N TYR A 145 -2.30 -1.81 9.14
CA TYR A 145 -1.84 -0.42 9.25
C TYR A 145 -2.72 0.42 10.16
N LYS A 146 -4.02 0.10 10.20
CA LYS A 146 -5.01 0.78 11.05
C LYS A 146 -5.13 0.17 12.45
N SER A 147 -4.49 -0.96 12.72
CA SER A 147 -4.61 -1.66 13.99
C SER A 147 -3.95 -0.90 15.14
N ALA A 148 -4.58 -0.92 16.30
CA ALA A 148 -4.03 -0.28 17.50
C ALA A 148 -2.67 -0.88 17.91
N PRO A 149 -2.45 -2.22 17.86
CA PRO A 149 -1.14 -2.81 18.15
C PRO A 149 -0.01 -2.27 17.26
N TYR A 150 -0.23 -2.17 15.93
CA TYR A 150 0.78 -1.60 15.03
C TYR A 150 1.08 -0.15 15.40
N ARG A 151 0.04 0.70 15.49
CA ARG A 151 0.17 2.13 15.74
C ARG A 151 0.88 2.47 17.05
N SER A 152 0.63 1.71 18.10
CA SER A 152 1.26 1.93 19.40
C SER A 152 2.67 1.38 19.49
N ARG A 153 2.92 0.18 18.92
CA ARG A 153 4.19 -0.50 19.05
C ARG A 153 5.25 0.06 18.11
N VAL A 154 4.89 0.48 16.91
CA VAL A 154 5.84 0.97 15.91
C VAL A 154 6.64 2.19 16.36
N VAL A 155 6.10 3.02 17.24
CA VAL A 155 6.80 4.22 17.77
C VAL A 155 7.72 3.89 18.95
N THR A 156 7.50 2.75 19.63
CA THR A 156 8.29 2.36 20.80
C THR A 156 9.29 1.24 20.50
N ASP A 157 8.94 0.32 19.60
CA ASP A 157 9.74 -0.84 19.19
C ASP A 157 9.63 -1.07 17.68
N PRO A 158 10.12 -0.14 16.84
CA PRO A 158 10.01 -0.28 15.39
C PRO A 158 10.79 -1.47 14.85
N ARG A 159 11.93 -1.84 15.47
CA ARG A 159 12.74 -2.99 15.05
C ARG A 159 12.00 -4.31 15.32
N GLY A 160 11.36 -4.46 16.47
CA GLY A 160 10.55 -5.63 16.78
C GLY A 160 9.32 -5.73 15.87
N VAL A 161 8.71 -4.62 15.51
CA VAL A 161 7.62 -4.61 14.51
C VAL A 161 8.12 -5.08 13.15
N LEU A 162 9.26 -4.59 12.66
CA LEU A 162 9.85 -5.05 11.41
C LEU A 162 10.18 -6.53 11.42
N HIS A 163 10.74 -7.04 12.52
CA HIS A 163 10.99 -8.47 12.70
C HIS A 163 9.69 -9.30 12.57
N ASP A 164 8.59 -8.86 13.18
CA ASP A 164 7.29 -9.55 13.07
C ASP A 164 6.74 -9.54 11.62
N PHE A 165 7.12 -8.54 10.80
CA PHE A 165 6.84 -8.50 9.38
C PHE A 165 7.85 -9.27 8.50
N GLY A 166 8.82 -9.96 9.13
CA GLY A 166 9.88 -10.71 8.43
C GLY A 166 10.97 -9.84 7.82
N VAL A 167 11.14 -8.61 8.31
CA VAL A 167 12.17 -7.68 7.85
C VAL A 167 13.34 -7.66 8.85
N GLU A 168 14.46 -8.23 8.42
CA GLU A 168 15.71 -8.22 9.17
C GLU A 168 16.63 -7.11 8.63
N LEU A 169 17.00 -6.18 9.49
CA LEU A 169 17.92 -5.10 9.16
C LEU A 169 19.23 -5.25 9.94
N PRO A 170 20.37 -4.85 9.37
CA PRO A 170 21.64 -4.77 10.10
C PRO A 170 21.46 -4.01 11.43
N PRO A 171 22.17 -4.40 12.51
CA PRO A 171 22.02 -3.77 13.82
C PRO A 171 22.31 -2.27 13.83
N ASP A 172 23.21 -1.82 12.96
CA ASP A 172 23.66 -0.44 12.79
C ASP A 172 22.73 0.39 11.89
N THR A 173 21.76 -0.22 11.21
CA THR A 173 20.77 0.52 10.42
C THR A 173 19.83 1.29 11.35
N ALA A 174 19.83 2.60 11.24
CA ALA A 174 18.90 3.47 11.96
C ALA A 174 17.48 3.35 11.40
N ILE A 175 16.49 3.12 12.26
CA ILE A 175 15.09 3.11 11.87
C ILE A 175 14.45 4.45 12.22
N ARG A 176 13.87 5.12 11.24
CA ARG A 176 13.14 6.38 11.41
C ARG A 176 11.66 6.14 11.21
N VAL A 177 10.86 6.44 12.25
CA VAL A 177 9.40 6.33 12.20
C VAL A 177 8.80 7.68 11.86
N TRP A 178 7.92 7.70 10.86
CA TRP A 178 7.26 8.90 10.35
C TRP A 178 5.76 8.80 10.56
N ASP A 179 5.21 9.77 11.28
CA ASP A 179 3.78 9.81 11.59
C ASP A 179 3.03 10.68 10.58
N SER A 180 2.23 10.04 9.72
CA SER A 180 1.38 10.73 8.74
C SER A 180 0.27 11.51 9.44
N THR A 181 0.00 12.71 8.96
CA THR A 181 -1.06 13.59 9.46
C THR A 181 -2.15 13.84 8.42
N ALA A 182 -3.13 14.67 8.74
CA ALA A 182 -4.15 15.09 7.77
C ALA A 182 -3.54 15.88 6.59
N GLU A 183 -2.44 16.59 6.84
CA GLU A 183 -1.80 17.48 5.87
C GLU A 183 -0.65 16.79 5.11
N VAL A 184 0.00 15.80 5.72
CA VAL A 184 1.22 15.18 5.15
C VAL A 184 1.08 13.66 5.08
N ARG A 185 1.41 13.11 3.93
CA ARG A 185 1.53 11.67 3.66
C ARG A 185 2.95 11.33 3.28
N TYR A 186 3.41 10.15 3.67
CA TYR A 186 4.76 9.70 3.36
C TYR A 186 4.74 8.51 2.41
N LEU A 187 5.68 8.54 1.44
CA LEU A 187 5.99 7.44 0.55
C LEU A 187 7.43 7.05 0.77
N VAL A 188 7.70 5.81 1.14
CA VAL A 188 9.08 5.31 1.22
C VAL A 188 9.57 4.95 -0.17
N LEU A 189 10.74 5.50 -0.55
CA LEU A 189 11.53 5.04 -1.68
C LEU A 189 12.50 3.97 -1.17
N PRO A 190 12.20 2.69 -1.36
CA PRO A 190 13.05 1.60 -0.87
C PRO A 190 14.34 1.51 -1.69
N MET A 191 15.36 0.87 -1.12
CA MET A 191 16.59 0.59 -1.85
C MET A 191 16.31 -0.32 -3.05
N ARG A 192 16.97 -0.04 -4.17
CA ARG A 192 16.93 -0.91 -5.33
C ARG A 192 17.60 -2.25 -4.99
N PRO A 193 16.96 -3.38 -5.27
CA PRO A 193 17.56 -4.70 -5.04
C PRO A 193 18.84 -4.90 -5.86
N ALA A 194 19.85 -5.50 -5.25
CA ALA A 194 21.07 -5.90 -5.95
C ALA A 194 20.74 -6.92 -7.05
N GLY A 195 21.60 -6.97 -8.10
CA GLY A 195 21.41 -7.90 -9.22
C GLY A 195 20.34 -7.48 -10.23
N THR A 196 19.86 -6.24 -10.16
CA THR A 196 18.86 -5.70 -11.11
C THR A 196 19.46 -4.75 -12.14
N ASP A 197 20.78 -4.78 -12.33
CA ASP A 197 21.46 -3.94 -13.31
C ASP A 197 20.95 -4.27 -14.73
N GLY A 198 20.64 -3.23 -15.50
CA GLY A 198 20.11 -3.39 -16.87
C GLY A 198 18.62 -3.73 -16.95
N TRP A 199 17.91 -3.90 -15.81
CA TRP A 199 16.47 -4.14 -15.82
C TRP A 199 15.69 -2.89 -16.24
N GLY A 200 14.61 -3.10 -17.01
CA GLY A 200 13.69 -2.04 -17.41
C GLY A 200 12.73 -1.63 -16.29
N GLU A 201 12.10 -0.46 -16.44
CA GLU A 201 11.17 0.10 -15.45
C GLU A 201 10.04 -0.87 -15.09
N ALA A 202 9.45 -1.56 -16.08
CA ALA A 202 8.35 -2.50 -15.85
C ALA A 202 8.80 -3.75 -15.07
N GLU A 203 10.05 -4.18 -15.23
CA GLU A 203 10.61 -5.31 -14.48
C GLU A 203 10.89 -4.91 -13.03
N LEU A 204 11.50 -3.74 -12.84
CA LEU A 204 11.77 -3.18 -11.53
C LEU A 204 10.49 -2.92 -10.73
N ALA A 205 9.44 -2.42 -11.38
CA ALA A 205 8.16 -2.17 -10.73
C ALA A 205 7.53 -3.44 -10.13
N ARG A 206 7.78 -4.63 -10.68
CA ARG A 206 7.27 -5.90 -10.14
C ARG A 206 7.92 -6.30 -8.81
N LEU A 207 9.11 -5.77 -8.53
CA LEU A 207 9.82 -6.02 -7.27
C LEU A 207 9.27 -5.15 -6.13
N VAL A 208 8.65 -4.03 -6.47
CA VAL A 208 8.13 -3.09 -5.48
C VAL A 208 6.81 -3.60 -4.92
N THR A 209 6.70 -3.67 -3.61
CA THR A 209 5.48 -4.06 -2.91
C THR A 209 4.87 -2.85 -2.19
N ARG A 210 3.57 -2.91 -1.89
CA ARG A 210 2.94 -1.90 -1.07
C ARG A 210 3.65 -1.72 0.27
N ASP A 211 4.02 -2.83 0.90
CA ASP A 211 4.65 -2.82 2.22
C ASP A 211 6.06 -2.24 2.17
N SER A 212 6.80 -2.42 1.07
CA SER A 212 8.10 -1.77 0.88
C SER A 212 7.99 -0.24 0.74
N MET A 213 6.86 0.26 0.20
CA MET A 213 6.61 1.69 0.02
C MET A 213 6.09 2.42 1.28
N ILE A 214 5.81 1.69 2.36
CA ILE A 214 5.56 2.24 3.70
C ILE A 214 6.62 1.81 4.71
N GLY A 215 7.61 1.05 4.25
CA GLY A 215 8.75 0.62 5.04
C GLY A 215 8.51 -0.60 5.94
N ALA A 216 7.32 -1.22 5.91
CA ALA A 216 7.02 -2.44 6.66
C ALA A 216 7.47 -3.73 5.93
N GLY A 217 8.07 -3.60 4.76
CA GLY A 217 8.61 -4.68 3.94
C GLY A 217 9.82 -4.23 3.15
N LEU A 218 10.47 -5.17 2.50
CA LEU A 218 11.52 -4.92 1.51
C LEU A 218 10.96 -5.18 0.10
N PRO A 219 11.55 -4.59 -0.95
CA PRO A 219 11.27 -5.03 -2.32
C PRO A 219 11.59 -6.53 -2.46
N LYS A 220 10.88 -7.18 -3.36
CA LYS A 220 11.16 -8.59 -3.67
C LYS A 220 12.58 -8.71 -4.23
N PRO A 221 13.32 -9.76 -3.88
CA PRO A 221 14.58 -10.06 -4.57
C PRO A 221 14.29 -10.37 -6.05
N PRO A 222 15.26 -10.14 -6.96
CA PRO A 222 15.16 -10.66 -8.31
C PRO A 222 15.03 -12.20 -8.25
N GLU A 223 14.14 -12.76 -9.10
CA GLU A 223 14.02 -14.20 -9.20
C GLU A 223 15.31 -14.77 -9.83
N ASP A 224 15.90 -15.77 -9.19
CA ASP A 224 17.07 -16.48 -9.70
C ASP A 224 16.69 -17.18 -11.02
N GLY A 225 17.23 -16.68 -12.13
CA GLY A 225 17.02 -17.38 -13.42
C GLY A 225 16.95 -16.52 -14.68
N ARG A 226 17.55 -15.33 -14.69
CA ARG A 226 17.80 -14.58 -15.95
C ARG A 226 19.28 -14.25 -16.11
#